data_f7d21b494cde2d76ce48bf8184b958d5
#
_entry.id   f7d21b494cde2d76ce48bf8184b958d5
#
_cell.length_a   1.000
_cell.length_b   1.000
_cell.length_c   1.000
_cell.angle_alpha   90.00
_cell.angle_beta   90.00
_cell.angle_gamma   90.00
#
_symmetry.space_group_name_H-M   'P 1'
#
loop_
_entity.id
_entity.type
_entity.pdbx_description
1 polymer ?
#
loop_
_entity_poly.entity_id
_entity_poly.type
_entity_poly.pdbx_seq_one_letter_code
_entity_poly.pdbx_strand_id
1 'polypeptide(L)'
;PAVLAFNNAKGLFSDENLRQAVSYALNYEEFKTYFGSAYAEIPNRGFVPSTTVGYTDTEKLTTDTAKADEYMKAAGYTEKNADGFYVNADGAAAAFTLTVNAAKETHVGYAEMIKTQLEAFGIQVNLDAVDKDAYNAKTSNKFSENNITMEAAIYGYTAAGMGMGNGLGSIYVDGNHAVQGGCQVFDEAFSSILDELKAAKTIEEYYTGAAKL
;
A
#
# COMPACT_ATOMS: atom_id res chain seq x y z
N PRO A 1 6.29 -10.97 3.36
CA PRO A 1 6.03 -10.08 2.22
C PRO A 1 6.33 -8.63 2.56
N ALA A 2 6.52 -7.81 1.51
CA ALA A 2 6.58 -6.37 1.59
C ALA A 2 5.27 -5.79 1.03
N VAL A 3 4.83 -4.67 1.58
CA VAL A 3 3.60 -3.98 1.18
C VAL A 3 3.93 -2.53 0.87
N LEU A 4 3.53 -2.06 -0.29
CA LEU A 4 3.47 -0.64 -0.61
C LEU A 4 2.16 -0.08 -0.06
N ALA A 5 2.27 0.76 0.95
CA ALA A 5 1.14 1.37 1.63
C ALA A 5 1.02 2.85 1.29
N PHE A 6 -0.20 3.33 1.12
CA PHE A 6 -0.53 4.71 0.79
C PHE A 6 -1.26 5.39 1.95
N ASN A 7 -0.98 6.66 2.18
CA ASN A 7 -1.77 7.48 3.08
C ASN A 7 -3.05 7.95 2.37
N ASN A 8 -4.19 7.45 2.80
CA ASN A 8 -5.49 7.77 2.16
C ASN A 8 -6.07 9.11 2.61
N ALA A 9 -5.53 9.74 3.66
CA ALA A 9 -6.07 10.96 4.21
C ALA A 9 -5.48 12.23 3.59
N LYS A 10 -4.36 12.13 2.85
CA LYS A 10 -3.67 13.31 2.34
C LYS A 10 -2.78 13.02 1.12
N GLY A 11 -2.38 14.12 0.45
CA GLY A 11 -1.44 14.08 -0.68
C GLY A 11 -2.05 13.40 -1.91
N LEU A 12 -1.18 12.91 -2.77
CA LEU A 12 -1.55 12.29 -4.03
C LEU A 12 -2.54 11.12 -3.84
N PHE A 13 -2.33 10.34 -2.78
CA PHE A 13 -3.06 9.10 -2.54
C PHE A 13 -4.37 9.24 -1.76
N SER A 14 -4.83 10.46 -1.48
CA SER A 14 -6.22 10.68 -1.07
C SER A 14 -7.21 10.38 -2.20
N ASP A 15 -6.76 10.47 -3.46
CA ASP A 15 -7.54 10.06 -4.63
C ASP A 15 -7.38 8.56 -4.89
N GLU A 16 -8.50 7.84 -4.93
CA GLU A 16 -8.53 6.41 -5.23
C GLU A 16 -8.00 6.09 -6.63
N ASN A 17 -8.29 6.92 -7.63
CA ASN A 17 -7.83 6.69 -9.00
C ASN A 17 -6.31 6.70 -9.06
N LEU A 18 -5.62 7.54 -8.28
CA LEU A 18 -4.17 7.57 -8.26
C LEU A 18 -3.57 6.33 -7.59
N ARG A 19 -4.23 5.78 -6.56
CA ARG A 19 -3.84 4.49 -5.99
C ARG A 19 -3.99 3.34 -6.99
N GLN A 20 -5.09 3.34 -7.76
CA GLN A 20 -5.32 2.36 -8.83
C GLN A 20 -4.30 2.53 -9.97
N ALA A 21 -4.02 3.77 -10.39
CA ALA A 21 -3.02 4.04 -11.42
C ALA A 21 -1.66 3.43 -11.05
N VAL A 22 -1.17 3.68 -9.84
CA VAL A 22 0.08 3.08 -9.36
C VAL A 22 0.00 1.56 -9.35
N SER A 23 -1.11 0.98 -8.86
CA SER A 23 -1.29 -0.47 -8.82
C SER A 23 -1.19 -1.12 -10.20
N TYR A 24 -1.75 -0.51 -11.25
CA TYR A 24 -1.68 -1.04 -12.61
C TYR A 24 -0.37 -0.70 -13.35
N ALA A 25 0.34 0.35 -12.94
CA ALA A 25 1.61 0.75 -13.56
C ALA A 25 2.80 -0.13 -13.13
N LEU A 26 2.72 -0.81 -11.98
CA LEU A 26 3.81 -1.61 -11.45
C LEU A 26 3.96 -2.96 -12.14
N ASN A 27 5.21 -3.38 -12.40
CA ASN A 27 5.54 -4.69 -12.98
C ASN A 27 5.78 -5.73 -11.88
N TYR A 28 4.77 -6.51 -11.57
CA TYR A 28 4.80 -7.51 -10.49
C TYR A 28 5.72 -8.69 -10.77
N GLU A 29 5.97 -9.07 -12.03
CA GLU A 29 6.91 -10.13 -12.38
C GLU A 29 8.36 -9.75 -12.04
N GLU A 30 8.72 -8.47 -12.18
CA GLU A 30 10.04 -8.00 -11.76
C GLU A 30 10.20 -8.08 -10.24
N PHE A 31 9.19 -7.69 -9.45
CA PHE A 31 9.23 -7.83 -7.99
C PHE A 31 9.35 -9.29 -7.56
N LYS A 32 8.60 -10.18 -8.19
CA LYS A 32 8.69 -11.62 -7.95
C LYS A 32 10.09 -12.15 -8.25
N THR A 33 10.67 -11.74 -9.37
CA THR A 33 12.03 -12.10 -9.77
C THR A 33 13.07 -11.57 -8.77
N TYR A 34 12.95 -10.33 -8.35
CA TYR A 34 13.83 -9.73 -7.36
C TYR A 34 13.75 -10.43 -6.00
N PHE A 35 12.57 -10.84 -5.57
CA PHE A 35 12.40 -11.62 -4.35
C PHE A 35 13.12 -12.96 -4.41
N GLY A 36 13.23 -13.58 -5.59
CA GLY A 36 14.11 -14.72 -5.88
C GLY A 36 13.70 -16.04 -5.25
N SER A 37 12.51 -16.18 -4.71
CA SER A 37 12.01 -17.43 -4.15
C SER A 37 11.23 -18.23 -5.18
N ALA A 38 11.49 -19.55 -5.24
CA ALA A 38 10.69 -20.47 -6.06
C ALA A 38 9.22 -20.55 -5.64
N TYR A 39 8.91 -20.10 -4.43
CA TYR A 39 7.56 -20.06 -3.87
C TYR A 39 6.93 -18.65 -3.92
N ALA A 40 7.58 -17.70 -4.58
CA ALA A 40 7.03 -16.38 -4.75
C ALA A 40 5.87 -16.39 -5.73
N GLU A 41 4.75 -15.80 -5.34
CA GLU A 41 3.56 -15.63 -6.16
C GLU A 41 3.20 -14.15 -6.28
N ILE A 42 2.61 -13.76 -7.40
CA ILE A 42 1.95 -12.48 -7.52
C ILE A 42 0.65 -12.57 -6.74
N PRO A 43 0.43 -11.70 -5.75
CA PRO A 43 -0.76 -11.76 -4.92
C PRO A 43 -2.01 -11.32 -5.67
N ASN A 44 -3.16 -11.70 -5.13
CA ASN A 44 -4.44 -11.15 -5.54
C ASN A 44 -4.63 -9.75 -4.94
N ARG A 45 -5.62 -9.02 -5.46
CA ARG A 45 -6.13 -7.81 -4.83
C ARG A 45 -6.79 -8.19 -3.52
N GLY A 46 -6.25 -7.69 -2.47
CA GLY A 46 -6.55 -8.09 -1.11
C GLY A 46 -5.27 -8.40 -0.38
N PHE A 47 -5.37 -8.58 0.90
CA PHE A 47 -4.19 -8.63 1.76
C PHE A 47 -3.87 -10.03 2.28
N VAL A 48 -4.83 -10.94 2.19
CA VAL A 48 -4.69 -12.29 2.75
C VAL A 48 -3.98 -13.18 1.73
N PRO A 49 -2.81 -13.75 2.06
CA PRO A 49 -2.13 -14.68 1.16
C PRO A 49 -2.98 -15.92 0.87
N SER A 50 -2.86 -16.46 -0.34
CA SER A 50 -3.58 -17.66 -0.80
C SER A 50 -3.37 -18.90 0.08
N THR A 51 -2.28 -18.94 0.82
CA THR A 51 -1.95 -20.04 1.74
C THR A 51 -2.57 -19.90 3.13
N THR A 52 -3.34 -18.84 3.38
CA THR A 52 -3.88 -18.52 4.70
C THR A 52 -5.36 -18.84 4.78
N VAL A 53 -5.79 -19.37 5.93
CA VAL A 53 -7.20 -19.61 6.19
C VAL A 53 -7.95 -18.26 6.27
N GLY A 54 -9.11 -18.18 5.63
CA GLY A 54 -9.84 -16.93 5.45
C GLY A 54 -9.50 -16.21 4.14
N TYR A 55 -8.61 -16.78 3.31
CA TYR A 55 -8.37 -16.28 1.96
C TYR A 55 -9.65 -16.29 1.11
N THR A 56 -9.89 -15.20 0.45
CA THR A 56 -10.93 -15.08 -0.57
C THR A 56 -10.26 -14.85 -1.91
N ASP A 57 -10.65 -15.62 -2.92
CA ASP A 57 -10.10 -15.46 -4.27
C ASP A 57 -10.63 -14.16 -4.89
N THR A 58 -9.71 -13.26 -5.20
CA THR A 58 -9.99 -11.97 -5.82
C THR A 58 -9.17 -11.82 -7.10
N GLU A 59 -9.38 -10.75 -7.85
CA GLU A 59 -8.59 -10.46 -9.04
C GLU A 59 -7.09 -10.39 -8.70
N LYS A 60 -6.26 -11.03 -9.51
CA LYS A 60 -4.79 -10.91 -9.34
C LYS A 60 -4.30 -9.51 -9.66
N LEU A 61 -3.27 -9.10 -8.94
CA LEU A 61 -2.52 -7.91 -9.32
C LEU A 61 -1.89 -8.12 -10.70
N THR A 62 -2.17 -7.21 -11.60
CA THR A 62 -1.69 -7.26 -13.00
C THR A 62 -1.08 -5.93 -13.39
N THR A 63 -0.10 -5.98 -14.25
CA THR A 63 0.47 -4.80 -14.91
C THR A 63 -0.38 -4.46 -16.13
N ASP A 64 -0.95 -3.27 -16.15
CA ASP A 64 -1.73 -2.74 -17.28
C ASP A 64 -1.56 -1.22 -17.36
N THR A 65 -0.57 -0.78 -18.12
CA THR A 65 -0.24 0.65 -18.24
C THR A 65 -1.31 1.46 -18.96
N ALA A 66 -2.12 0.82 -19.82
CA ALA A 66 -3.25 1.51 -20.47
C ALA A 66 -4.34 1.81 -19.44
N LYS A 67 -4.67 0.85 -18.59
CA LYS A 67 -5.62 1.04 -17.49
C LYS A 67 -5.07 2.04 -16.44
N ALA A 68 -3.77 2.01 -16.17
CA ALA A 68 -3.12 3.01 -15.32
C ALA A 68 -3.30 4.43 -15.88
N ASP A 69 -3.13 4.61 -17.19
CA ASP A 69 -3.34 5.90 -17.88
C ASP A 69 -4.81 6.38 -17.79
N GLU A 70 -5.78 5.46 -17.91
CA GLU A 70 -7.20 5.79 -17.72
C GLU A 70 -7.47 6.32 -16.30
N TYR A 71 -6.89 5.71 -15.29
CA TYR A 71 -7.00 6.17 -13.91
C TYR A 71 -6.27 7.51 -13.66
N MET A 72 -5.10 7.75 -14.28
CA MET A 72 -4.46 9.07 -14.23
C MET A 72 -5.37 10.16 -14.78
N LYS A 73 -6.00 9.90 -15.94
CA LYS A 73 -6.95 10.82 -16.57
C LYS A 73 -8.20 11.05 -15.71
N ALA A 74 -8.73 9.99 -15.10
CA ALA A 74 -9.88 10.11 -14.19
C ALA A 74 -9.56 10.96 -12.96
N ALA A 75 -8.30 10.96 -12.50
CA ALA A 75 -7.80 11.83 -11.43
C ALA A 75 -7.42 13.26 -11.90
N GLY A 76 -7.65 13.60 -13.17
CA GLY A 76 -7.36 14.94 -13.72
C GLY A 76 -5.92 15.16 -14.21
N TYR A 77 -5.14 14.10 -14.32
CA TYR A 77 -3.79 14.13 -14.87
C TYR A 77 -3.81 13.66 -16.34
N THR A 78 -4.10 14.59 -17.26
CA THR A 78 -4.39 14.28 -18.66
C THR A 78 -3.22 14.49 -19.62
N GLU A 79 -2.21 15.23 -19.19
CA GLU A 79 -1.06 15.59 -20.02
C GLU A 79 0.25 15.27 -19.29
N LYS A 80 1.35 15.23 -20.03
CA LYS A 80 2.69 15.10 -19.47
C LYS A 80 3.52 16.34 -19.76
N ASN A 81 4.33 16.76 -18.79
CA ASN A 81 5.29 17.85 -18.96
C ASN A 81 6.50 17.44 -19.83
N ALA A 82 7.43 18.36 -20.02
CA ALA A 82 8.65 18.14 -20.83
C ALA A 82 9.54 17.01 -20.28
N ASP A 83 9.47 16.74 -18.98
CA ASP A 83 10.22 15.67 -18.32
C ASP A 83 9.51 14.32 -18.39
N GLY A 84 8.30 14.27 -18.99
CA GLY A 84 7.52 13.05 -19.16
C GLY A 84 6.60 12.70 -17.97
N PHE A 85 6.47 13.56 -16.98
CA PHE A 85 5.59 13.35 -15.82
C PHE A 85 4.19 13.88 -16.07
N TYR A 86 3.18 13.13 -15.67
CA TYR A 86 1.78 13.54 -15.68
C TYR A 86 1.60 14.83 -14.86
N VAL A 87 0.81 15.75 -15.38
CA VAL A 87 0.46 17.01 -14.73
C VAL A 87 -1.05 17.20 -14.66
N ASN A 88 -1.51 17.83 -13.59
CA ASN A 88 -2.90 18.25 -13.45
C ASN A 88 -3.16 19.58 -14.20
N ALA A 89 -4.39 20.08 -14.15
CA ALA A 89 -4.81 21.31 -14.82
C ALA A 89 -4.01 22.55 -14.38
N ASP A 90 -3.45 22.54 -13.18
CA ASP A 90 -2.60 23.63 -12.64
C ASP A 90 -1.12 23.49 -13.05
N GLY A 91 -0.79 22.44 -13.82
CA GLY A 91 0.59 22.13 -14.23
C GLY A 91 1.43 21.43 -13.14
N ALA A 92 0.83 21.06 -12.01
CA ALA A 92 1.53 20.34 -10.96
C ALA A 92 1.73 18.87 -11.34
N ALA A 93 2.98 18.39 -11.22
CA ALA A 93 3.31 17.00 -11.52
C ALA A 93 2.70 16.02 -10.51
N ALA A 94 2.31 14.84 -11.00
CA ALA A 94 1.98 13.70 -10.15
C ALA A 94 3.25 13.22 -9.47
N ALA A 95 3.44 13.62 -8.23
CA ALA A 95 4.65 13.35 -7.46
C ALA A 95 4.33 12.97 -6.02
N PHE A 96 5.10 12.04 -5.46
CA PHE A 96 4.97 11.66 -4.05
C PHE A 96 6.31 11.24 -3.44
N THR A 97 6.33 11.20 -2.12
CA THR A 97 7.47 10.72 -1.34
C THR A 97 7.24 9.28 -0.92
N LEU A 98 8.18 8.39 -1.28
CA LEU A 98 8.21 6.98 -0.86
C LEU A 98 9.19 6.81 0.29
N THR A 99 8.67 6.61 1.50
CA THR A 99 9.47 6.43 2.71
C THR A 99 9.85 4.95 2.89
N VAL A 100 11.12 4.68 3.14
CA VAL A 100 11.64 3.33 3.38
C VAL A 100 12.66 3.32 4.52
N ASN A 101 12.67 2.24 5.31
CA ASN A 101 13.69 2.02 6.33
C ASN A 101 15.01 1.61 5.67
N ALA A 102 16.02 2.48 5.72
CA ALA A 102 17.31 2.30 5.09
C ALA A 102 18.09 1.06 5.60
N ALA A 103 17.81 0.58 6.82
CA ALA A 103 18.42 -0.63 7.36
C ALA A 103 17.85 -1.94 6.77
N LYS A 104 16.82 -1.84 5.92
CA LYS A 104 16.19 -3.00 5.28
C LYS A 104 16.51 -3.01 3.77
N GLU A 105 17.66 -3.57 3.42
CA GLU A 105 18.18 -3.60 2.04
C GLU A 105 17.13 -4.09 1.02
N THR A 106 16.40 -5.16 1.32
CA THR A 106 15.34 -5.67 0.43
C THR A 106 14.23 -4.65 0.20
N HIS A 107 13.85 -3.88 1.22
CA HIS A 107 12.84 -2.83 1.08
C HIS A 107 13.37 -1.64 0.28
N VAL A 108 14.64 -1.29 0.45
CA VAL A 108 15.30 -0.25 -0.35
C VAL A 108 15.32 -0.67 -1.83
N GLY A 109 15.68 -1.90 -2.13
CA GLY A 109 15.63 -2.42 -3.51
C GLY A 109 14.24 -2.39 -4.11
N TYR A 110 13.19 -2.75 -3.36
CA TYR A 110 11.80 -2.57 -3.84
C TYR A 110 11.46 -1.10 -4.08
N ALA A 111 11.89 -0.19 -3.21
CA ALA A 111 11.62 1.24 -3.38
C ALA A 111 12.30 1.81 -4.64
N GLU A 112 13.51 1.39 -4.93
CA GLU A 112 14.25 1.78 -6.15
C GLU A 112 13.57 1.23 -7.42
N MET A 113 13.09 -0.01 -7.39
CA MET A 113 12.32 -0.60 -8.49
C MET A 113 11.01 0.16 -8.71
N ILE A 114 10.25 0.45 -7.65
CA ILE A 114 9.02 1.24 -7.71
C ILE A 114 9.30 2.60 -8.33
N LYS A 115 10.33 3.29 -7.84
CA LYS A 115 10.75 4.58 -8.40
C LYS A 115 11.02 4.46 -9.90
N THR A 116 11.85 3.52 -10.31
CA THR A 116 12.22 3.34 -11.72
C THR A 116 11.00 3.08 -12.61
N GLN A 117 10.10 2.19 -12.18
CA GLN A 117 8.93 1.82 -12.96
C GLN A 117 7.91 2.96 -13.04
N LEU A 118 7.63 3.65 -11.92
CA LEU A 118 6.67 4.74 -11.89
C LEU A 118 7.17 5.98 -12.62
N GLU A 119 8.46 6.30 -12.53
CA GLU A 119 9.03 7.41 -13.30
C GLU A 119 9.03 7.13 -14.80
N ALA A 120 9.28 5.89 -15.23
CA ALA A 120 9.11 5.47 -16.61
C ALA A 120 7.64 5.56 -17.09
N PHE A 121 6.69 5.31 -16.23
CA PHE A 121 5.26 5.51 -16.51
C PHE A 121 4.86 6.99 -16.56
N GLY A 122 5.46 7.82 -15.73
CA GLY A 122 5.22 9.26 -15.67
C GLY A 122 4.74 9.78 -14.31
N ILE A 123 4.97 9.06 -13.23
CA ILE A 123 4.74 9.51 -11.84
C ILE A 123 6.10 9.71 -11.17
N GLN A 124 6.36 10.91 -10.68
CA GLN A 124 7.61 11.24 -10.01
C GLN A 124 7.66 10.64 -8.59
N VAL A 125 8.77 9.98 -8.25
CA VAL A 125 8.97 9.36 -6.93
C VAL A 125 10.18 9.95 -6.23
N ASN A 126 9.95 10.61 -5.10
CA ASN A 126 11.00 11.11 -4.22
C ASN A 126 11.31 10.04 -3.16
N LEU A 127 12.43 9.35 -3.32
CA LEU A 127 12.82 8.30 -2.38
C LEU A 127 13.36 8.90 -1.08
N ASP A 128 12.75 8.53 0.04
CA ASP A 128 13.09 8.97 1.40
C ASP A 128 13.56 7.77 2.22
N ALA A 129 14.83 7.39 2.04
CA ALA A 129 15.46 6.31 2.78
C ALA A 129 16.02 6.83 4.11
N VAL A 130 15.36 6.50 5.21
CA VAL A 130 15.67 7.01 6.56
C VAL A 130 15.99 5.89 7.53
N ASP A 131 16.61 6.24 8.66
CA ASP A 131 16.82 5.28 9.73
C ASP A 131 15.50 4.77 10.35
N LYS A 132 15.61 3.73 11.19
CA LYS A 132 14.44 3.06 11.78
C LYS A 132 13.57 4.00 12.61
N ASP A 133 14.16 4.91 13.38
CA ASP A 133 13.42 5.77 14.29
C ASP A 133 12.70 6.87 13.52
N ALA A 134 13.36 7.48 12.54
CA ALA A 134 12.74 8.41 11.61
C ALA A 134 11.64 7.75 10.77
N TYR A 135 11.86 6.50 10.30
CA TYR A 135 10.84 5.72 9.60
C TYR A 135 9.61 5.50 10.48
N ASN A 136 9.79 5.04 11.71
CA ASN A 136 8.69 4.81 12.65
C ASN A 136 7.92 6.11 12.96
N ALA A 137 8.62 7.22 13.17
CA ALA A 137 8.00 8.51 13.43
C ALA A 137 7.11 9.00 12.29
N LYS A 138 7.48 8.69 11.04
CA LYS A 138 6.71 9.07 9.84
C LYS A 138 5.53 8.15 9.55
N THR A 139 5.61 6.87 9.94
CA THR A 139 4.73 5.80 9.44
C THR A 139 3.81 5.21 10.49
N SER A 140 3.94 5.56 11.77
CA SER A 140 3.23 4.92 12.87
C SER A 140 2.68 5.90 13.89
N ASN A 141 1.39 5.81 14.20
CA ASN A 141 0.74 6.60 15.25
C ASN A 141 1.32 6.33 16.65
N LYS A 142 1.88 5.14 16.87
CA LYS A 142 2.52 4.79 18.14
C LYS A 142 3.71 5.70 18.49
N PHE A 143 4.39 6.20 17.46
CA PHE A 143 5.61 7.00 17.62
C PHE A 143 5.44 8.46 17.22
N SER A 144 4.30 8.82 16.64
CA SER A 144 4.05 10.15 16.08
C SER A 144 2.82 10.85 16.64
N GLU A 145 2.20 10.34 17.70
CA GLU A 145 1.00 10.92 18.32
C GLU A 145 -0.08 11.31 17.30
N ASN A 146 -0.41 10.40 16.39
CA ASN A 146 -1.31 10.58 15.24
C ASN A 146 -0.79 11.54 14.14
N ASN A 147 0.49 11.87 14.15
CA ASN A 147 1.08 12.73 13.14
C ASN A 147 1.78 11.90 12.05
N ILE A 148 1.04 11.04 11.37
CA ILE A 148 1.56 10.29 10.22
C ILE A 148 1.89 11.26 9.10
N THR A 149 3.16 11.32 8.71
CA THR A 149 3.65 12.25 7.68
C THR A 149 3.96 11.59 6.35
N MET A 150 4.07 10.27 6.28
CA MET A 150 4.30 9.56 5.02
C MET A 150 3.18 9.84 4.02
N GLU A 151 3.52 9.88 2.73
CA GLU A 151 2.58 9.79 1.60
C GLU A 151 2.44 8.34 1.15
N ALA A 152 3.58 7.65 0.98
CA ALA A 152 3.67 6.22 0.78
C ALA A 152 4.84 5.64 1.56
N ALA A 153 4.77 4.36 1.94
CA ALA A 153 5.86 3.68 2.61
C ALA A 153 5.88 2.18 2.28
N ILE A 154 7.06 1.56 2.41
CA ILE A 154 7.19 0.11 2.32
C ILE A 154 7.21 -0.49 3.73
N TYR A 155 6.20 -1.28 4.03
CA TYR A 155 6.10 -2.07 5.26
C TYR A 155 6.57 -3.50 5.04
N GLY A 156 7.27 -4.05 6.02
CA GLY A 156 7.41 -5.50 6.15
C GLY A 156 6.19 -6.06 6.85
N TYR A 157 5.60 -7.08 6.28
CA TYR A 157 4.46 -7.76 6.87
C TYR A 157 4.72 -9.26 6.97
N THR A 158 4.37 -9.85 8.10
CA THR A 158 4.39 -11.28 8.28
C THR A 158 2.98 -11.73 8.64
N ALA A 159 2.30 -12.36 7.68
CA ALA A 159 1.04 -13.01 7.95
C ALA A 159 1.30 -14.23 8.85
N ALA A 160 0.77 -14.25 10.05
CA ALA A 160 0.95 -15.33 10.98
C ALA A 160 -0.38 -15.76 11.58
N GLY A 161 -0.93 -16.85 11.05
CA GLY A 161 -2.05 -17.58 11.64
C GLY A 161 -3.27 -16.71 11.96
N MET A 162 -3.90 -16.98 13.11
CA MET A 162 -5.11 -16.28 13.57
C MET A 162 -4.90 -14.82 13.94
N GLY A 163 -3.67 -14.34 14.09
CA GLY A 163 -3.38 -12.93 14.37
C GLY A 163 -3.50 -11.99 13.15
N MET A 164 -3.83 -12.52 11.99
CA MET A 164 -3.79 -11.78 10.74
C MET A 164 -4.79 -10.64 10.67
N GLY A 165 -6.02 -10.83 11.15
CA GLY A 165 -7.02 -9.76 11.19
C GLY A 165 -6.57 -8.55 12.01
N ASN A 166 -5.91 -8.78 13.16
CA ASN A 166 -5.34 -7.71 13.96
C ASN A 166 -4.15 -7.05 13.26
N GLY A 167 -3.33 -7.81 12.53
CA GLY A 167 -2.23 -7.29 11.75
C GLY A 167 -2.69 -6.41 10.58
N LEU A 168 -3.75 -6.80 9.91
CA LEU A 168 -4.40 -6.02 8.86
C LEU A 168 -4.94 -4.70 9.41
N GLY A 169 -5.66 -4.75 10.50
CA GLY A 169 -6.15 -3.57 11.18
C GLY A 169 -5.05 -2.57 11.50
N SER A 170 -3.86 -3.04 11.87
CA SER A 170 -2.75 -2.15 12.23
C SER A 170 -2.17 -1.34 11.07
N ILE A 171 -2.35 -1.78 9.83
CA ILE A 171 -1.88 -1.05 8.65
C ILE A 171 -2.93 -0.08 8.12
N TYR A 172 -4.20 -0.51 8.10
CA TYR A 172 -5.25 0.21 7.39
C TYR A 172 -5.99 1.23 8.25
N VAL A 173 -6.19 0.99 9.53
CA VAL A 173 -7.28 1.58 10.29
C VAL A 173 -6.90 2.87 11.00
N ASP A 174 -7.96 3.62 11.32
CA ASP A 174 -7.98 4.86 12.07
C ASP A 174 -7.30 4.78 13.44
N GLY A 175 -7.06 5.91 14.05
CA GLY A 175 -6.40 6.02 15.34
C GLY A 175 -7.07 5.30 16.50
N ASN A 176 -8.34 4.86 16.36
CA ASN A 176 -9.06 4.11 17.38
C ASN A 176 -8.75 2.62 17.33
N HIS A 177 -8.44 2.09 16.16
CA HIS A 177 -8.26 0.65 15.92
C HIS A 177 -6.79 0.28 15.70
N ALA A 178 -5.96 1.21 15.28
CA ALA A 178 -4.59 0.92 14.92
C ALA A 178 -3.59 1.84 15.61
N VAL A 179 -2.82 1.26 16.45
CA VAL A 179 -1.61 1.87 16.99
C VAL A 179 -0.61 2.24 15.86
N GLN A 180 -0.81 1.69 14.66
CA GLN A 180 0.11 1.84 13.54
C GLN A 180 -0.54 2.32 12.24
N GLY A 181 -1.78 2.73 12.22
CA GLY A 181 -2.60 3.08 11.05
C GLY A 181 -1.98 4.02 10.02
N GLY A 182 -0.86 3.62 9.45
CA GLY A 182 -0.10 4.42 8.49
C GLY A 182 -0.88 4.76 7.21
N CYS A 183 -1.80 3.89 6.81
CA CYS A 183 -2.65 4.13 5.64
C CYS A 183 -3.77 5.15 5.89
N GLN A 184 -4.08 5.47 7.14
CA GLN A 184 -5.09 6.46 7.51
C GLN A 184 -6.43 6.27 6.79
N VAL A 185 -6.95 5.03 6.83
CA VAL A 185 -8.27 4.70 6.29
C VAL A 185 -9.33 4.98 7.36
N PHE A 186 -10.25 5.89 7.08
CA PHE A 186 -11.34 6.30 7.96
C PHE A 186 -12.67 5.83 7.36
N ASP A 187 -12.88 4.52 7.31
CA ASP A 187 -14.08 3.88 6.77
C ASP A 187 -14.80 3.09 7.86
N GLU A 188 -16.06 3.46 8.13
CA GLU A 188 -16.87 2.81 9.17
C GLU A 188 -17.16 1.34 8.84
N ALA A 189 -17.30 0.97 7.56
CA ALA A 189 -17.54 -0.40 7.16
C ALA A 189 -16.30 -1.26 7.48
N PHE A 190 -15.11 -0.75 7.21
CA PHE A 190 -13.86 -1.41 7.52
C PHE A 190 -13.64 -1.55 9.04
N SER A 191 -13.89 -0.48 9.79
CA SER A 191 -13.81 -0.49 11.26
C SER A 191 -14.78 -1.50 11.87
N SER A 192 -16.01 -1.61 11.33
CA SER A 192 -17.01 -2.57 11.78
C SER A 192 -16.56 -4.02 11.58
N ILE A 193 -15.91 -4.34 10.45
CA ILE A 193 -15.35 -5.67 10.21
C ILE A 193 -14.26 -6.01 11.25
N LEU A 194 -13.40 -5.04 11.58
CA LEU A 194 -12.39 -5.26 12.62
C LEU A 194 -12.98 -5.47 14.01
N ASP A 195 -14.07 -4.81 14.34
CA ASP A 195 -14.78 -5.01 15.60
C ASP A 195 -15.48 -6.37 15.63
N GLU A 196 -16.06 -6.84 14.50
CA GLU A 196 -16.54 -8.22 14.37
C GLU A 196 -15.43 -9.24 14.64
N LEU A 197 -14.24 -9.03 14.06
CA LEU A 197 -13.08 -9.91 14.28
C LEU A 197 -12.64 -9.96 15.75
N LYS A 198 -12.64 -8.82 16.44
CA LYS A 198 -12.32 -8.74 17.87
C LYS A 198 -13.38 -9.41 18.75
N ALA A 199 -14.65 -9.36 18.33
CA ALA A 199 -15.77 -9.93 19.05
C ALA A 199 -15.95 -11.43 18.78
N ALA A 200 -15.30 -12.01 17.78
CA ALA A 200 -15.42 -13.41 17.40
C ALA A 200 -15.09 -14.35 18.58
N LYS A 201 -15.97 -15.28 18.85
CA LYS A 201 -15.84 -16.28 19.95
C LYS A 201 -15.40 -17.64 19.43
N THR A 202 -15.52 -17.87 18.13
CA THR A 202 -15.13 -19.11 17.46
C THR A 202 -14.16 -18.81 16.33
N ILE A 203 -13.40 -19.84 15.94
CA ILE A 203 -12.50 -19.77 14.79
C ILE A 203 -13.29 -19.51 13.51
N GLU A 204 -14.47 -20.10 13.37
CA GLU A 204 -15.32 -19.95 12.20
C GLU A 204 -15.84 -18.50 12.05
N GLU A 205 -16.31 -17.89 13.13
CA GLU A 205 -16.69 -16.47 13.16
C GLU A 205 -15.52 -15.58 12.75
N TYR A 206 -14.33 -15.85 13.30
CA TYR A 206 -13.12 -15.08 12.98
C TYR A 206 -12.76 -15.17 11.49
N TYR A 207 -12.76 -16.37 10.90
CA TYR A 207 -12.44 -16.53 9.48
C TYR A 207 -13.50 -15.95 8.57
N THR A 208 -14.77 -16.01 8.95
CA THR A 208 -15.86 -15.37 8.22
C THR A 208 -15.69 -13.85 8.21
N GLY A 209 -15.28 -13.26 9.33
CA GLY A 209 -14.95 -11.84 9.40
C GLY A 209 -13.70 -11.49 8.59
N ALA A 210 -12.64 -12.29 8.68
CA ALA A 210 -11.40 -12.05 7.95
C ALA A 210 -11.58 -12.10 6.42
N ALA A 211 -12.51 -12.91 5.92
CA ALA A 211 -12.83 -12.99 4.48
C ALA A 211 -13.55 -11.73 3.94
N LYS A 212 -14.02 -10.85 4.81
CA LYS A 212 -14.65 -9.57 4.42
C LYS A 212 -13.63 -8.45 4.24
N LEU A 213 -12.42 -8.59 4.81
CA LEU A 213 -11.31 -7.63 4.67
C LEU A 213 -10.62 -7.74 3.32
#